data_3ddc67c40d86537028113ec027aca252
#
_entry.id   3ddc67c40d86537028113ec027aca252
#
_cell.length_a   1.000
_cell.length_b   1.000
_cell.length_c   1.000
_cell.angle_alpha   90.00
_cell.angle_beta   90.00
_cell.angle_gamma   90.00
#
_symmetry.space_group_name_H-M   'P 1'
#
loop_
_entity.id
_entity.type
_entity.pdbx_description
1 polymer ?
#
loop_
_entity_poly.entity_id
_entity_poly.type
_entity_poly.pdbx_seq_one_letter_code
_entity_poly.pdbx_strand_id
1 'polypeptide(L)'
;YLAFGPDGYLYFQVGAPCNVCLRPDPYAAIHRVKPDGTGQEVFARGVRNSVGLAWHPDTKDLWFTDNGRDLLGDETPHDELNHAPKAGLHFGFPHCHEGTTPEPDPQILNGRSCAEFAAPAHKLGPHVAALGLTFYRGAMFPAEYRKRLFIVNHVNDRLSGIAFRLRQLQAETEARAAA
;
A
#
# COMPACT_ATOMS: atom_id res chain seq x y z
N TYR A 1 -9.17 -3.11 7.25
CA TYR A 1 -10.07 -2.70 6.16
C TYR A 1 -10.55 -3.90 5.37
N LEU A 2 -11.81 -3.88 4.93
CA LEU A 2 -12.44 -4.94 4.13
C LEU A 2 -13.11 -4.30 2.91
N ALA A 3 -12.95 -4.87 1.74
CA ALA A 3 -13.62 -4.40 0.54
C ALA A 3 -13.81 -5.52 -0.50
N PHE A 4 -14.94 -5.51 -1.20
CA PHE A 4 -15.12 -6.37 -2.34
C PHE A 4 -14.40 -5.82 -3.56
N GLY A 5 -13.59 -6.67 -4.17
CA GLY A 5 -12.95 -6.40 -5.45
C GLY A 5 -13.91 -6.52 -6.64
N PRO A 6 -13.51 -6.00 -7.81
CA PRO A 6 -14.31 -6.10 -9.02
C PRO A 6 -14.47 -7.55 -9.53
N ASP A 7 -13.66 -8.46 -9.02
CA ASP A 7 -13.73 -9.92 -9.25
C ASP A 7 -14.72 -10.65 -8.33
N GLY A 8 -15.36 -9.90 -7.41
CA GLY A 8 -16.33 -10.44 -6.46
C GLY A 8 -15.73 -11.08 -5.22
N TYR A 9 -14.41 -11.10 -5.06
CA TYR A 9 -13.75 -11.56 -3.85
C TYR A 9 -13.76 -10.47 -2.76
N LEU A 10 -13.84 -10.89 -1.52
CA LEU A 10 -13.59 -10.03 -0.35
C LEU A 10 -12.09 -9.96 -0.10
N TYR A 11 -11.54 -8.74 -0.11
CA TYR A 11 -10.14 -8.46 0.16
C TYR A 11 -9.97 -7.93 1.58
N PHE A 12 -8.89 -8.36 2.22
CA PHE A 12 -8.49 -7.91 3.55
C PHE A 12 -6.98 -8.00 3.71
N GLN A 13 -6.42 -7.18 4.58
CA GLN A 13 -5.00 -7.25 4.91
C GLN A 13 -4.80 -7.84 6.31
N VAL A 14 -3.67 -8.52 6.48
CA VAL A 14 -3.14 -8.93 7.78
C VAL A 14 -1.76 -8.30 7.92
N GLY A 15 -1.67 -7.27 8.74
CA GLY A 15 -0.42 -6.54 8.97
C GLY A 15 0.65 -7.39 9.64
N ALA A 16 1.88 -6.89 9.62
CA ALA A 16 2.97 -7.48 10.38
C ALA A 16 2.69 -7.36 11.89
N PRO A 17 2.96 -8.41 12.70
CA PRO A 17 2.73 -8.39 14.15
C PRO A 17 3.87 -7.70 14.92
N CYS A 18 4.74 -6.98 14.23
CA CYS A 18 5.97 -6.39 14.76
C CYS A 18 6.38 -5.18 13.93
N ASN A 19 7.33 -4.39 14.43
CA ASN A 19 7.91 -3.30 13.64
C ASN A 19 8.62 -3.84 12.39
N VAL A 20 9.52 -4.79 12.57
CA VAL A 20 10.17 -5.53 11.49
C VAL A 20 10.47 -6.95 11.94
N CYS A 21 10.03 -7.94 11.19
CA CYS A 21 10.29 -9.36 11.44
C CYS A 21 9.93 -10.23 10.23
N LEU A 22 10.61 -11.35 10.14
CA LEU A 22 10.24 -12.43 9.24
C LEU A 22 9.09 -13.24 9.86
N ARG A 23 7.95 -13.28 9.19
CA ARG A 23 6.80 -14.10 9.60
C ARG A 23 6.19 -14.77 8.38
N PRO A 24 5.74 -16.03 8.53
CA PRO A 24 5.01 -16.71 7.46
C PRO A 24 3.62 -16.12 7.27
N ASP A 25 2.94 -16.54 6.21
CA ASP A 25 1.51 -16.28 6.06
C ASP A 25 0.77 -16.62 7.37
N PRO A 26 -0.25 -15.86 7.77
CA PRO A 26 -0.97 -14.84 6.96
C PRO A 26 -0.42 -13.41 7.06
N TYR A 27 0.70 -13.18 7.76
CA TYR A 27 1.19 -11.84 8.10
C TYR A 27 1.82 -11.09 6.92
N ALA A 28 1.83 -9.76 7.03
CA ALA A 28 2.41 -8.83 6.06
C ALA A 28 1.91 -9.09 4.61
N ALA A 29 0.60 -9.27 4.48
CA ALA A 29 -0.02 -9.67 3.23
C ALA A 29 -1.44 -9.11 3.04
N ILE A 30 -1.82 -8.96 1.78
CA ILE A 30 -3.21 -8.76 1.36
C ILE A 30 -3.74 -10.12 0.91
N HIS A 31 -4.88 -10.48 1.44
CA HIS A 31 -5.60 -11.71 1.14
C HIS A 31 -6.89 -11.41 0.40
N ARG A 32 -7.41 -12.42 -0.28
CA ARG A 32 -8.78 -12.42 -0.77
C ARG A 32 -9.45 -13.77 -0.51
N VAL A 33 -10.76 -13.75 -0.39
CA VAL A 33 -11.58 -14.93 -0.13
C VAL A 33 -12.91 -14.79 -0.88
N LYS A 34 -13.50 -15.88 -1.31
CA LYS A 34 -14.84 -15.88 -1.91
C LYS A 34 -15.90 -15.45 -0.89
N PRO A 35 -17.04 -14.90 -1.33
CA PRO A 35 -18.12 -14.47 -0.41
C PRO A 35 -18.69 -15.59 0.47
N ASP A 36 -18.56 -16.85 0.04
CA ASP A 36 -18.96 -18.03 0.80
C ASP A 36 -17.92 -18.48 1.84
N GLY A 37 -16.79 -17.75 1.96
CA GLY A 37 -15.70 -18.06 2.87
C GLY A 37 -14.70 -19.10 2.36
N THR A 38 -14.90 -19.64 1.17
CA THR A 38 -13.99 -20.62 0.57
C THR A 38 -12.90 -19.96 -0.29
N GLY A 39 -11.85 -20.73 -0.63
CA GLY A 39 -10.83 -20.27 -1.58
C GLY A 39 -10.04 -19.07 -1.11
N GLN A 40 -9.74 -18.98 0.19
CA GLN A 40 -8.84 -17.94 0.69
C GLN A 40 -7.45 -18.13 0.11
N GLU A 41 -6.87 -17.04 -0.39
CA GLU A 41 -5.52 -17.02 -0.93
C GLU A 41 -4.81 -15.69 -0.65
N VAL A 42 -3.48 -15.71 -0.71
CA VAL A 42 -2.68 -14.48 -0.63
C VAL A 42 -2.65 -13.81 -1.99
N PHE A 43 -3.13 -12.58 -2.05
CA PHE A 43 -3.09 -11.77 -3.26
C PHE A 43 -1.75 -11.03 -3.44
N ALA A 44 -1.22 -10.42 -2.36
CA ALA A 44 0.05 -9.70 -2.36
C ALA A 44 0.80 -9.93 -1.06
N ARG A 45 2.14 -10.03 -1.15
CA ARG A 45 3.05 -10.21 0.00
C ARG A 45 3.94 -9.00 0.20
N GLY A 46 4.61 -8.95 1.36
CA GLY A 46 5.55 -7.89 1.66
C GLY A 46 4.89 -6.54 1.90
N VAL A 47 3.69 -6.56 2.44
CA VAL A 47 2.86 -5.39 2.80
C VAL A 47 2.81 -5.29 4.30
N ARG A 48 3.56 -4.33 4.88
CA ARG A 48 3.75 -4.25 6.33
C ARG A 48 2.46 -3.94 7.08
N ASN A 49 1.80 -2.85 6.71
CA ASN A 49 0.58 -2.38 7.40
C ASN A 49 -0.27 -1.52 6.47
N SER A 50 -0.99 -2.15 5.58
CA SER A 50 -1.95 -1.47 4.71
C SER A 50 -3.22 -1.11 5.47
N VAL A 51 -3.75 0.10 5.27
CA VAL A 51 -5.00 0.57 5.88
C VAL A 51 -6.08 0.84 4.84
N GLY A 52 -5.70 1.07 3.59
CA GLY A 52 -6.63 1.40 2.51
C GLY A 52 -6.46 0.53 1.27
N LEU A 53 -7.58 0.07 0.71
CA LEU A 53 -7.66 -0.67 -0.55
C LEU A 53 -8.65 0.02 -1.48
N ALA A 54 -8.28 0.22 -2.75
CA ALA A 54 -9.19 0.72 -3.77
C ALA A 54 -8.84 0.15 -5.15
N TRP A 55 -9.83 0.01 -6.03
CA TRP A 55 -9.61 -0.44 -7.39
C TRP A 55 -9.77 0.71 -8.38
N HIS A 56 -8.83 0.80 -9.31
CA HIS A 56 -8.91 1.78 -10.37
C HIS A 56 -10.21 1.60 -11.17
N PRO A 57 -10.97 2.67 -11.45
CA PRO A 57 -12.30 2.54 -12.06
C PRO A 57 -12.31 1.90 -13.44
N ASP A 58 -11.25 2.06 -14.21
CA ASP A 58 -11.16 1.53 -15.58
C ASP A 58 -10.38 0.22 -15.63
N THR A 59 -9.12 0.20 -15.15
CA THR A 59 -8.24 -0.97 -15.26
C THR A 59 -8.60 -2.08 -14.28
N LYS A 60 -9.33 -1.75 -13.19
CA LYS A 60 -9.70 -2.68 -12.11
C LYS A 60 -8.52 -3.19 -11.27
N ASP A 61 -7.35 -2.61 -11.45
CA ASP A 61 -6.18 -2.94 -10.65
C ASP A 61 -6.34 -2.48 -9.21
N LEU A 62 -5.75 -3.24 -8.30
CA LEU A 62 -5.72 -2.89 -6.88
C LEU A 62 -4.67 -1.83 -6.61
N TRP A 63 -5.06 -0.80 -5.86
CA TRP A 63 -4.18 0.19 -5.26
C TRP A 63 -4.36 0.17 -3.75
N PHE A 64 -3.27 0.30 -3.01
CA PHE A 64 -3.30 0.27 -1.56
C PHE A 64 -2.20 1.13 -0.94
N THR A 65 -2.46 1.61 0.28
CA THR A 65 -1.47 2.29 1.10
C THR A 65 -0.70 1.29 1.94
N ASP A 66 0.56 1.57 2.25
CA ASP A 66 1.34 0.79 3.21
C ASP A 66 2.17 1.71 4.10
N ASN A 67 2.13 1.44 5.41
CA ASN A 67 2.88 2.17 6.41
C ASN A 67 4.23 1.51 6.63
N GLY A 68 5.32 2.27 6.45
CA GLY A 68 6.69 1.85 6.65
C GLY A 68 7.02 1.48 8.11
N ARG A 69 8.18 0.85 8.31
CA ARG A 69 8.67 0.53 9.66
C ARG A 69 9.11 1.80 10.42
N ASP A 70 9.09 1.72 11.75
CA ASP A 70 9.69 2.74 12.60
C ASP A 70 11.18 2.47 12.84
N LEU A 71 11.88 3.45 13.45
CA LEU A 71 13.25 3.33 13.94
C LEU A 71 14.32 3.10 12.86
N LEU A 72 14.10 3.62 11.65
CA LEU A 72 15.11 3.64 10.59
C LEU A 72 15.65 5.05 10.34
N GLY A 73 14.99 6.06 10.87
CA GLY A 73 15.33 7.47 10.77
C GLY A 73 14.10 8.35 10.67
N ASP A 74 14.27 9.66 10.77
CA ASP A 74 13.16 10.61 10.69
C ASP A 74 12.71 10.84 9.24
N GLU A 75 13.61 10.67 8.27
CA GLU A 75 13.37 10.89 6.85
C GLU A 75 13.15 9.59 6.06
N THR A 76 13.24 8.42 6.73
CA THR A 76 13.13 7.11 6.09
C THR A 76 12.55 6.06 7.05
N PRO A 77 11.80 5.07 6.53
CA PRO A 77 11.32 4.99 5.16
C PRO A 77 10.09 5.86 4.93
N HIS A 78 9.82 6.16 3.66
CA HIS A 78 8.54 6.73 3.26
C HIS A 78 7.43 5.69 3.39
N ASP A 79 6.23 6.13 3.76
CA ASP A 79 5.02 5.36 3.55
C ASP A 79 4.70 5.30 2.05
N GLU A 80 3.95 4.30 1.63
CA GLU A 80 3.85 3.93 0.24
C GLU A 80 2.42 3.96 -0.28
N LEU A 81 2.28 4.38 -1.54
CA LEU A 81 1.16 4.01 -2.39
C LEU A 81 1.61 2.92 -3.34
N ASN A 82 0.99 1.78 -3.27
CA ASN A 82 1.32 0.61 -4.05
C ASN A 82 0.26 0.31 -5.12
N HIS A 83 0.70 -0.25 -6.26
CA HIS A 83 -0.12 -0.68 -7.37
C HIS A 83 0.09 -2.16 -7.64
N ALA A 84 -0.97 -2.94 -7.56
CA ALA A 84 -0.96 -4.38 -7.82
C ALA A 84 -1.87 -4.74 -9.00
N PRO A 85 -1.36 -4.74 -10.24
CA PRO A 85 -2.14 -5.09 -11.42
C PRO A 85 -2.51 -6.58 -11.49
N LYS A 86 -1.87 -7.41 -10.69
CA LYS A 86 -2.10 -8.86 -10.63
C LYS A 86 -1.74 -9.43 -9.28
N ALA A 87 -2.26 -10.61 -8.97
CA ALA A 87 -1.87 -11.38 -7.81
C ALA A 87 -0.41 -11.86 -7.89
N GLY A 88 0.17 -12.23 -6.73
CA GLY A 88 1.48 -12.84 -6.61
C GLY A 88 2.66 -11.88 -6.52
N LEU A 89 2.43 -10.56 -6.50
CA LEU A 89 3.48 -9.59 -6.30
C LEU A 89 3.94 -9.55 -4.84
N HIS A 90 5.23 -9.20 -4.64
CA HIS A 90 5.83 -8.97 -3.33
C HIS A 90 6.37 -7.55 -3.25
N PHE A 91 5.94 -6.77 -2.24
CA PHE A 91 6.19 -5.35 -2.11
C PHE A 91 7.36 -4.98 -1.17
N GLY A 92 8.17 -5.95 -0.79
CA GLY A 92 9.49 -5.74 -0.18
C GLY A 92 9.57 -6.09 1.30
N PHE A 93 8.61 -5.71 2.14
CA PHE A 93 8.69 -5.96 3.58
C PHE A 93 8.85 -7.46 3.91
N PRO A 94 9.74 -7.85 4.84
CA PRO A 94 10.60 -7.01 5.69
C PRO A 94 12.00 -6.75 5.12
N HIS A 95 12.30 -7.20 3.91
CA HIS A 95 13.65 -7.16 3.33
C HIS A 95 14.04 -5.80 2.73
N CYS A 96 13.02 -5.08 2.23
CA CYS A 96 13.19 -3.80 1.56
C CYS A 96 12.04 -2.85 1.92
N HIS A 97 12.36 -1.58 2.07
CA HIS A 97 11.45 -0.51 2.42
C HIS A 97 11.44 0.54 1.30
N GLU A 98 10.28 1.15 1.06
CA GLU A 98 10.07 2.22 0.06
C GLU A 98 10.64 1.89 -1.36
N GLY A 99 10.80 0.62 -1.66
CA GLY A 99 11.32 0.11 -2.93
C GLY A 99 12.83 0.24 -3.13
N THR A 100 13.54 0.97 -2.27
CA THR A 100 14.97 1.30 -2.50
C THR A 100 15.86 1.13 -1.29
N THR A 101 15.30 1.07 -0.08
CA THR A 101 16.05 1.02 1.18
C THR A 101 16.11 -0.40 1.72
N PRO A 102 17.27 -1.08 1.65
CA PRO A 102 17.42 -2.42 2.23
C PRO A 102 17.25 -2.40 3.74
N GLU A 103 16.71 -3.47 4.29
CA GLU A 103 16.71 -3.68 5.74
C GLU A 103 18.14 -3.77 6.25
N PRO A 104 18.53 -2.96 7.26
CA PRO A 104 19.91 -2.96 7.79
C PRO A 104 20.28 -4.23 8.58
N ASP A 105 19.31 -4.96 9.13
CA ASP A 105 19.57 -6.23 9.78
C ASP A 105 19.84 -7.32 8.72
N PRO A 106 21.07 -7.87 8.64
CA PRO A 106 21.43 -8.86 7.64
C PRO A 106 20.66 -10.19 7.78
N GLN A 107 20.16 -10.50 8.99
CA GLN A 107 19.36 -11.70 9.21
C GLN A 107 17.96 -11.54 8.61
N ILE A 108 17.41 -10.33 8.65
CA ILE A 108 16.11 -10.02 8.05
C ILE A 108 16.27 -9.77 6.56
N LEU A 109 17.28 -9.01 6.14
CA LEU A 109 17.59 -8.79 4.72
C LEU A 109 17.79 -10.12 3.98
N ASN A 110 18.45 -11.08 4.64
CA ASN A 110 18.64 -12.44 4.14
C ASN A 110 19.22 -12.52 2.71
N GLY A 111 20.16 -11.62 2.40
CA GLY A 111 20.80 -11.56 1.08
C GLY A 111 19.90 -11.10 -0.07
N ARG A 112 18.69 -10.62 0.21
CA ARG A 112 17.75 -10.15 -0.81
C ARG A 112 18.14 -8.74 -1.31
N SER A 113 17.74 -8.44 -2.50
CA SER A 113 17.89 -7.09 -3.11
C SER A 113 16.53 -6.43 -3.30
N CYS A 114 16.45 -5.12 -3.12
CA CYS A 114 15.22 -4.37 -3.38
C CYS A 114 14.74 -4.51 -4.84
N ALA A 115 15.64 -4.76 -5.78
CA ALA A 115 15.28 -4.98 -7.18
C ALA A 115 14.44 -6.25 -7.45
N GLU A 116 14.34 -7.15 -6.46
CA GLU A 116 13.51 -8.36 -6.56
C GLU A 116 12.02 -8.10 -6.31
N PHE A 117 11.69 -6.94 -5.76
CA PHE A 117 10.36 -6.61 -5.29
C PHE A 117 9.68 -5.57 -6.17
N ALA A 118 8.35 -5.54 -6.13
CA ALA A 118 7.58 -4.47 -6.75
C ALA A 118 7.86 -3.16 -6.01
N ALA A 119 8.32 -2.15 -6.76
CA ALA A 119 8.50 -0.83 -6.20
C ALA A 119 7.15 -0.14 -5.98
N PRO A 120 7.04 0.75 -4.97
CA PRO A 120 5.84 1.56 -4.79
C PRO A 120 5.59 2.44 -6.02
N ALA A 121 4.32 2.64 -6.36
CA ALA A 121 3.92 3.55 -7.42
C ALA A 121 4.22 5.01 -7.02
N HIS A 122 4.16 5.32 -5.72
CA HIS A 122 4.51 6.63 -5.20
C HIS A 122 4.95 6.56 -3.73
N LYS A 123 5.97 7.35 -3.37
CA LYS A 123 6.40 7.57 -2.00
C LYS A 123 5.59 8.72 -1.40
N LEU A 124 4.85 8.46 -0.32
CA LEU A 124 3.92 9.42 0.27
C LEU A 124 4.59 10.43 1.22
N GLY A 125 5.80 10.16 1.62
CA GLY A 125 6.57 10.89 2.62
C GLY A 125 6.88 10.03 3.84
N PRO A 126 7.89 10.41 4.64
CA PRO A 126 8.26 9.65 5.83
C PRO A 126 7.19 9.78 6.91
N HIS A 127 6.82 8.67 7.52
CA HIS A 127 5.96 8.61 8.71
C HIS A 127 4.65 9.41 8.63
N VAL A 128 4.03 9.47 7.43
CA VAL A 128 2.77 10.21 7.24
C VAL A 128 1.55 9.42 7.70
N ALA A 129 1.74 8.17 8.10
CA ALA A 129 0.69 7.26 8.54
C ALA A 129 -0.46 7.21 7.51
N ALA A 130 -0.15 6.69 6.34
CA ALA A 130 -1.10 6.58 5.24
C ALA A 130 -2.29 5.68 5.62
N LEU A 131 -3.49 6.19 5.44
CA LEU A 131 -4.75 5.54 5.82
C LEU A 131 -5.55 5.12 4.56
N GLY A 132 -6.85 5.44 4.58
CA GLY A 132 -7.76 5.10 3.49
C GLY A 132 -7.45 5.82 2.19
N LEU A 133 -7.88 5.22 1.09
CA LEU A 133 -7.81 5.82 -0.24
C LEU A 133 -9.09 5.53 -1.02
N THR A 134 -9.38 6.38 -2.00
CA THR A 134 -10.52 6.19 -2.90
C THR A 134 -10.30 6.87 -4.24
N PHE A 135 -10.79 6.25 -5.31
CA PHE A 135 -10.91 6.91 -6.60
C PHE A 135 -12.22 7.70 -6.66
N TYR A 136 -12.13 9.00 -6.92
CA TYR A 136 -13.32 9.84 -7.01
C TYR A 136 -14.16 9.51 -8.25
N ARG A 137 -15.42 9.16 -8.01
CA ARG A 137 -16.40 8.80 -9.04
C ARG A 137 -17.61 9.74 -9.07
N GLY A 138 -17.63 10.71 -8.16
CA GLY A 138 -18.74 11.64 -8.01
C GLY A 138 -18.81 12.71 -9.10
N ALA A 139 -19.83 13.55 -8.99
CA ALA A 139 -20.06 14.71 -9.87
C ALA A 139 -20.02 16.04 -9.14
N MET A 140 -19.74 16.04 -7.81
CA MET A 140 -19.72 17.26 -7.00
C MET A 140 -18.47 18.10 -7.27
N PHE A 141 -17.30 17.44 -7.42
CA PHE A 141 -16.05 18.14 -7.73
C PHE A 141 -15.93 18.38 -9.25
N PRO A 142 -15.14 19.39 -9.66
CA PRO A 142 -14.85 19.64 -11.07
C PRO A 142 -14.39 18.41 -11.84
N ALA A 143 -14.55 18.42 -13.16
CA ALA A 143 -14.34 17.24 -14.00
C ALA A 143 -12.91 16.67 -13.93
N GLU A 144 -11.92 17.53 -13.70
CA GLU A 144 -10.51 17.15 -13.55
C GLU A 144 -10.24 16.27 -12.33
N TYR A 145 -11.16 16.22 -11.35
CA TYR A 145 -11.06 15.34 -10.18
C TYR A 145 -11.62 13.92 -10.44
N ARG A 146 -12.33 13.73 -11.53
CA ARG A 146 -12.87 12.41 -11.85
C ARG A 146 -11.75 11.42 -12.07
N LYS A 147 -11.91 10.24 -11.45
CA LYS A 147 -10.91 9.15 -11.46
C LYS A 147 -9.57 9.50 -10.77
N ARG A 148 -9.46 10.64 -10.11
CA ARG A 148 -8.30 10.94 -9.26
C ARG A 148 -8.36 10.09 -7.99
N LEU A 149 -7.18 9.70 -7.54
CA LEU A 149 -6.99 9.00 -6.28
C LEU A 149 -6.81 10.00 -5.15
N PHE A 150 -7.61 9.85 -4.11
CA PHE A 150 -7.50 10.61 -2.87
C PHE A 150 -6.99 9.69 -1.78
N ILE A 151 -6.00 10.14 -1.03
CA ILE A 151 -5.41 9.42 0.11
C ILE A 151 -5.55 10.29 1.33
N VAL A 152 -5.96 9.68 2.45
CA VAL A 152 -5.97 10.30 3.76
C VAL A 152 -4.73 9.85 4.51
N ASN A 153 -3.93 10.81 4.97
CA ASN A 153 -2.80 10.58 5.84
C ASN A 153 -3.12 11.08 7.25
N HIS A 154 -2.67 10.35 8.26
CA HIS A 154 -2.66 10.80 9.63
C HIS A 154 -1.30 11.43 9.92
N VAL A 155 -1.24 12.75 9.88
CA VAL A 155 0.02 13.45 10.18
C VAL A 155 0.17 13.50 11.70
N ASN A 156 1.14 12.79 12.24
CA ASN A 156 1.60 12.97 13.61
C ASN A 156 2.36 14.31 13.69
N ASP A 157 1.66 15.35 14.06
CA ASP A 157 2.31 16.58 14.50
C ASP A 157 2.73 16.38 15.96
N ARG A 158 4.04 16.28 16.18
CA ARG A 158 4.61 16.10 17.53
C ARG A 158 4.26 17.25 18.49
N LEU A 159 3.69 18.36 18.01
CA LEU A 159 3.43 19.56 18.80
C LEU A 159 1.94 19.93 18.94
N SER A 160 1.04 19.47 18.11
CA SER A 160 -0.35 19.97 18.10
C SER A 160 -1.45 18.92 18.03
N GLY A 161 -1.10 17.64 18.19
CA GLY A 161 -2.09 16.57 18.10
C GLY A 161 -2.38 16.09 16.68
N ILE A 162 -3.44 15.33 16.55
CA ILE A 162 -3.79 14.62 15.32
C ILE A 162 -4.32 15.60 14.26
N ALA A 163 -3.57 15.77 13.18
CA ALA A 163 -4.03 16.50 12.01
C ALA A 163 -4.28 15.54 10.84
N PHE A 164 -5.49 15.61 10.28
CA PHE A 164 -5.81 14.89 9.06
C PHE A 164 -5.53 15.78 7.85
N ARG A 165 -4.71 15.30 6.91
CA ARG A 165 -4.51 15.97 5.62
C ARG A 165 -5.04 15.09 4.50
N LEU A 166 -5.96 15.66 3.74
CA LEU A 166 -6.39 15.08 2.47
C LEU A 166 -5.37 15.52 1.40
N ARG A 167 -4.65 14.56 0.84
CA ARG A 167 -3.76 14.80 -0.30
C ARG A 167 -4.38 14.23 -1.55
N GLN A 168 -4.46 15.10 -2.56
CA GLN A 168 -4.75 14.66 -3.92
C GLN A 168 -3.45 14.23 -4.56
N LEU A 169 -3.35 12.96 -4.89
CA LEU A 169 -2.31 12.47 -5.78
C LEU A 169 -2.88 12.41 -7.19
N GLN A 170 -2.25 13.14 -8.09
CA GLN A 170 -2.40 12.82 -9.50
C GLN A 170 -1.78 11.45 -9.69
N ALA A 171 -2.62 10.42 -9.80
CA ALA A 171 -2.16 9.17 -10.36
C ALA A 171 -1.75 9.49 -11.81
N GLU A 172 -0.47 9.68 -12.04
CA GLU A 172 0.08 9.74 -13.38
C GLU A 172 -0.10 8.37 -14.03
N THR A 173 -1.34 8.08 -14.36
CA THR A 173 -1.72 6.84 -15.05
C THR A 173 -1.59 6.97 -16.56
N GLU A 174 -1.10 8.12 -17.07
CA GLU A 174 -1.03 8.33 -18.53
C GLU A 174 0.31 8.02 -19.17
N ALA A 175 1.38 7.80 -18.42
CA ALA A 175 2.72 7.75 -19.03
C ALA A 175 3.25 6.34 -19.34
N ARG A 176 2.55 5.26 -19.03
CA ARG A 176 3.09 3.90 -19.26
C ARG A 176 2.13 2.92 -19.91
N ALA A 177 1.01 3.36 -20.42
CA ALA A 177 0.14 2.50 -21.24
C ALA A 177 0.36 2.71 -22.76
N ALA A 178 1.40 3.42 -23.14
CA ALA A 178 1.72 3.73 -24.52
C ALA A 178 3.23 3.57 -24.80
N ALA A 179 3.81 2.49 -24.28
CA ALA A 179 5.16 2.06 -24.71
C ALA A 179 5.20 0.53 -24.81
#